data_96852d043e8c79d1d82283c411bcfaaf
#
_entry.id   96852d043e8c79d1d82283c411bcfaaf
#
_cell.length_a   1.000
_cell.length_b   1.000
_cell.length_c   1.000
_cell.angle_alpha   90.00
_cell.angle_beta   90.00
_cell.angle_gamma   90.00
#
_symmetry.space_group_name_H-M   'P 1'
#
loop_
_entity.id
_entity.type
_entity.pdbx_description
1 polymer ?
#
loop_
_entity_poly.entity_id
_entity_poly.type
_entity_poly.pdbx_seq_one_letter_code
_entity_poly.pdbx_strand_id
1 'polypeptide(L)'
;MTPSPWLGDAVSLVDAFRNKVLSPREALDESLAAIEASDLNAISYCDSDAARRAADSADITLPFGGVPIGVKELEDVAGWPQTEASLVFQDRVAQHDSIQVQRLRAAGVVLAAQTTASEFGGINCTSTKLHGATHNPWQHGRTPGGSSGGSAAAVAGGLLPIATGGDGGGSIRIPAGFTGLLGLKGTFGRIPRGPHALHPPLTVNLGCMARSVRDTARWFDVCNGFSTYDTLSLPKVSGWEANLGTHDLRGKRATVHFDLGGAIVSPRQIAVLHELTTHLITTAGLRQVDVAISLPAAGLEWAMSNAIGLVGELGDLYPACESELTREIQLILRLAQGLTASMAGKTEMFRSEMNFTMATVFEETDFIITATNPDVAFAASGPMATIVDGVDLVEKYGFNRAIGNNGALTIPANLTGIPSISIPAGFVDGLPVGLQIMGRHHEEQLLLDLALLVERDRPWPLTAVTTNN
;
A
#
# COMPACT_ATOMS: atom_id res chain seq x y z
N MET A 1 -3.21 -18.92 -26.40
CA MET A 1 -1.78 -18.76 -26.03
C MET A 1 -1.71 -18.86 -24.52
N THR A 2 -0.84 -19.69 -23.96
CA THR A 2 -0.54 -19.65 -22.52
C THR A 2 0.03 -18.26 -22.22
N PRO A 3 -0.48 -17.54 -21.21
CA PRO A 3 0.08 -16.24 -20.85
C PRO A 3 1.57 -16.41 -20.53
N SER A 4 2.40 -15.44 -20.90
CA SER A 4 3.82 -15.42 -20.55
C SER A 4 3.95 -15.61 -19.02
N PRO A 5 4.87 -16.48 -18.54
CA PRO A 5 5.13 -16.63 -17.10
C PRO A 5 5.40 -15.30 -16.39
N TRP A 6 5.95 -14.34 -17.10
CA TRP A 6 6.20 -12.97 -16.67
C TRP A 6 4.94 -12.21 -16.19
N LEU A 7 3.78 -12.46 -16.82
CA LEU A 7 2.50 -11.83 -16.44
C LEU A 7 1.76 -12.57 -15.33
N GLY A 8 2.32 -13.67 -14.82
CA GLY A 8 1.86 -14.38 -13.64
C GLY A 8 2.21 -13.64 -12.34
N ASP A 9 2.13 -14.34 -11.22
CA ASP A 9 2.60 -13.85 -9.93
C ASP A 9 4.10 -14.16 -9.73
N ALA A 10 4.75 -13.52 -8.74
CA ALA A 10 6.18 -13.66 -8.48
C ALA A 10 6.57 -15.09 -8.08
N VAL A 11 5.70 -15.80 -7.37
CA VAL A 11 5.92 -17.20 -6.98
C VAL A 11 5.93 -18.11 -8.20
N SER A 12 5.00 -17.94 -9.14
CA SER A 12 5.00 -18.69 -10.42
C SER A 12 6.28 -18.46 -11.21
N LEU A 13 6.83 -17.25 -11.13
CA LEU A 13 8.07 -16.92 -11.83
C LEU A 13 9.27 -17.70 -11.25
N VAL A 14 9.36 -17.83 -9.91
CA VAL A 14 10.36 -18.70 -9.26
C VAL A 14 10.20 -20.15 -9.72
N ASP A 15 8.96 -20.66 -9.82
CA ASP A 15 8.71 -21.99 -10.30
C ASP A 15 9.13 -22.15 -11.77
N ALA A 16 8.90 -21.15 -12.62
CA ALA A 16 9.35 -21.15 -14.01
C ALA A 16 10.88 -21.20 -14.12
N PHE A 17 11.61 -20.49 -13.24
CA PHE A 17 13.07 -20.54 -13.18
C PHE A 17 13.57 -21.94 -12.79
N ARG A 18 13.02 -22.53 -11.73
CA ARG A 18 13.38 -23.88 -11.27
C ARG A 18 13.10 -24.96 -12.31
N ASN A 19 12.03 -24.80 -13.06
CA ASN A 19 11.66 -25.70 -14.15
C ASN A 19 12.36 -25.38 -15.48
N LYS A 20 13.26 -24.38 -15.53
CA LYS A 20 14.00 -23.95 -16.71
C LYS A 20 13.10 -23.54 -17.89
N VAL A 21 11.91 -23.01 -17.60
CA VAL A 21 10.98 -22.45 -18.60
C VAL A 21 11.42 -21.03 -18.98
N LEU A 22 12.00 -20.31 -18.01
CA LEU A 22 12.49 -18.95 -18.15
C LEU A 22 13.70 -18.79 -17.23
N SER A 23 14.68 -17.97 -17.57
CA SER A 23 15.78 -17.61 -16.68
C SER A 23 15.49 -16.29 -15.96
N PRO A 24 16.15 -16.03 -14.81
CA PRO A 24 16.09 -14.72 -14.13
C PRO A 24 16.46 -13.56 -15.05
N ARG A 25 17.46 -13.77 -15.95
CA ARG A 25 17.90 -12.77 -16.90
C ARG A 25 16.83 -12.45 -17.94
N GLU A 26 16.19 -13.44 -18.53
CA GLU A 26 15.08 -13.22 -19.47
C GLU A 26 13.90 -12.52 -18.81
N ALA A 27 13.53 -12.88 -17.55
CA ALA A 27 12.49 -12.20 -16.81
C ALA A 27 12.82 -10.74 -16.52
N LEU A 28 14.09 -10.45 -16.19
CA LEU A 28 14.54 -9.06 -15.99
C LEU A 28 14.52 -8.28 -17.30
N ASP A 29 14.97 -8.85 -18.40
CA ASP A 29 14.98 -8.16 -19.70
C ASP A 29 13.53 -7.88 -20.18
N GLU A 30 12.55 -8.76 -19.90
CA GLU A 30 11.13 -8.47 -20.09
C GLU A 30 10.65 -7.27 -19.24
N SER A 31 11.05 -7.20 -17.94
CA SER A 31 10.80 -6.05 -17.08
C SER A 31 11.34 -4.76 -17.68
N LEU A 32 12.62 -4.76 -18.05
CA LEU A 32 13.31 -3.57 -18.55
C LEU A 32 12.67 -3.09 -19.85
N ALA A 33 12.32 -4.01 -20.75
CA ALA A 33 11.62 -3.68 -21.99
C ALA A 33 10.22 -3.11 -21.73
N ALA A 34 9.46 -3.68 -20.78
CA ALA A 34 8.16 -3.15 -20.39
C ALA A 34 8.26 -1.76 -19.76
N ILE A 35 9.27 -1.51 -18.93
CA ILE A 35 9.54 -0.20 -18.33
C ILE A 35 9.87 0.83 -19.41
N GLU A 36 10.75 0.51 -20.36
CA GLU A 36 11.13 1.41 -21.44
C GLU A 36 9.95 1.77 -22.36
N ALA A 37 9.06 0.81 -22.60
CA ALA A 37 7.88 1.02 -23.45
C ALA A 37 6.70 1.72 -22.74
N SER A 38 6.79 1.93 -21.42
CA SER A 38 5.68 2.41 -20.59
C SER A 38 5.58 3.93 -20.55
N ASP A 39 4.36 4.46 -20.66
CA ASP A 39 4.02 5.85 -20.42
C ASP A 39 3.39 6.10 -19.02
N LEU A 40 3.40 5.10 -18.12
CA LEU A 40 2.81 5.21 -16.79
C LEU A 40 3.58 6.13 -15.83
N ASN A 41 4.80 6.49 -16.14
CA ASN A 41 5.70 7.27 -15.28
C ASN A 41 5.79 6.66 -13.86
N ALA A 42 5.97 5.33 -13.80
CA ALA A 42 5.96 4.56 -12.55
C ALA A 42 7.36 4.35 -11.95
N ILE A 43 8.42 4.67 -12.68
CA ILE A 43 9.81 4.40 -12.31
C ILE A 43 10.57 5.70 -12.14
N SER A 44 11.28 5.86 -11.01
CA SER A 44 12.11 7.04 -10.71
C SER A 44 13.60 6.79 -10.95
N TYR A 45 14.08 5.53 -10.85
CA TYR A 45 15.48 5.17 -11.06
C TYR A 45 15.62 3.70 -11.50
N CYS A 46 16.63 3.42 -12.32
CA CYS A 46 16.98 2.08 -12.78
C CYS A 46 18.48 1.98 -13.08
N ASP A 47 19.18 0.99 -12.47
CA ASP A 47 20.52 0.57 -12.86
C ASP A 47 20.42 -0.79 -13.57
N SER A 48 20.15 -0.74 -14.88
CA SER A 48 19.95 -1.95 -15.68
C SER A 48 21.17 -2.88 -15.70
N ASP A 49 22.38 -2.34 -15.66
CA ASP A 49 23.59 -3.16 -15.71
C ASP A 49 23.84 -3.88 -14.38
N ALA A 50 23.63 -3.21 -13.24
CA ALA A 50 23.69 -3.86 -11.94
C ALA A 50 22.61 -4.92 -11.78
N ALA A 51 21.37 -4.62 -12.20
CA ALA A 51 20.27 -5.58 -12.19
C ALA A 51 20.55 -6.81 -13.05
N ARG A 52 21.13 -6.62 -14.25
CA ARG A 52 21.52 -7.72 -15.14
C ARG A 52 22.60 -8.61 -14.52
N ARG A 53 23.62 -8.03 -13.90
CA ARG A 53 24.66 -8.82 -13.17
C ARG A 53 24.05 -9.62 -12.03
N ALA A 54 23.10 -9.04 -11.29
CA ALA A 54 22.40 -9.72 -10.21
C ALA A 54 21.54 -10.90 -10.74
N ALA A 55 20.85 -10.71 -11.86
CA ALA A 55 20.04 -11.76 -12.48
C ALA A 55 20.90 -12.93 -13.01
N ASP A 56 22.07 -12.63 -13.61
CA ASP A 56 23.00 -13.65 -14.12
C ASP A 56 23.59 -14.52 -12.99
N SER A 57 23.67 -14.02 -11.77
CA SER A 57 24.20 -14.72 -10.60
C SER A 57 23.15 -15.15 -9.59
N ALA A 58 21.86 -15.08 -9.95
CA ALA A 58 20.77 -15.32 -9.03
C ALA A 58 20.69 -16.79 -8.57
N ASP A 59 20.53 -17.01 -7.27
CA ASP A 59 20.26 -18.32 -6.69
C ASP A 59 18.73 -18.59 -6.69
N ILE A 60 18.27 -19.35 -7.68
CA ILE A 60 16.85 -19.69 -7.87
C ILE A 60 16.30 -20.66 -6.81
N THR A 61 17.12 -21.17 -5.89
CA THR A 61 16.68 -21.99 -4.75
C THR A 61 16.10 -21.16 -3.62
N LEU A 62 16.44 -19.87 -3.57
CA LEU A 62 15.94 -18.93 -2.58
C LEU A 62 14.44 -18.59 -2.77
N PRO A 63 13.75 -18.09 -1.74
CA PRO A 63 12.29 -17.84 -1.78
C PRO A 63 11.82 -16.97 -2.94
N PHE A 64 12.57 -15.93 -3.30
CA PHE A 64 12.34 -15.05 -4.45
C PHE A 64 13.53 -15.07 -5.42
N GLY A 65 14.23 -16.19 -5.50
CA GLY A 65 15.47 -16.31 -6.26
C GLY A 65 15.34 -15.91 -7.72
N GLY A 66 15.96 -14.79 -8.09
CA GLY A 66 15.96 -14.24 -9.44
C GLY A 66 14.76 -13.38 -9.83
N VAL A 67 13.77 -13.17 -8.94
CA VAL A 67 12.59 -12.35 -9.23
C VAL A 67 12.97 -10.88 -9.30
N PRO A 68 12.73 -10.16 -10.43
CA PRO A 68 12.91 -8.72 -10.51
C PRO A 68 11.82 -8.01 -9.71
N ILE A 69 12.22 -7.08 -8.83
CA ILE A 69 11.28 -6.32 -8.00
C ILE A 69 11.48 -4.81 -8.15
N GLY A 70 10.40 -4.05 -7.86
CA GLY A 70 10.47 -2.62 -7.64
C GLY A 70 10.66 -2.28 -6.17
N VAL A 71 11.42 -1.22 -5.90
CA VAL A 71 11.55 -0.65 -4.56
C VAL A 71 10.95 0.74 -4.55
N LYS A 72 10.00 0.99 -3.64
CA LYS A 72 9.40 2.30 -3.48
C LYS A 72 10.46 3.34 -3.12
N GLU A 73 10.43 4.52 -3.74
CA GLU A 73 11.40 5.60 -3.57
C GLU A 73 11.54 6.12 -2.13
N LEU A 74 10.55 5.86 -1.26
CA LEU A 74 10.62 6.18 0.17
C LEU A 74 11.29 5.07 1.00
N GLU A 75 11.98 4.15 0.35
CA GLU A 75 12.68 3.02 0.99
C GLU A 75 14.11 2.94 0.50
N ASP A 76 15.05 2.92 1.43
CA ASP A 76 16.48 3.03 1.13
C ASP A 76 17.03 1.78 0.47
N VAL A 77 17.77 1.99 -0.62
CA VAL A 77 18.65 1.03 -1.28
C VAL A 77 20.03 1.64 -1.37
N ALA A 78 21.04 1.02 -0.77
CA ALA A 78 22.40 1.54 -0.76
C ALA A 78 22.90 1.86 -2.17
N GLY A 79 23.36 3.09 -2.37
CA GLY A 79 23.83 3.60 -3.66
C GLY A 79 22.75 4.12 -4.60
N TRP A 80 21.46 4.01 -4.26
CA TRP A 80 20.36 4.56 -5.06
C TRP A 80 19.94 5.96 -4.55
N PRO A 81 19.20 6.75 -5.37
CA PRO A 81 18.64 8.02 -4.92
C PRO A 81 17.76 7.86 -3.67
N GLN A 82 17.88 8.79 -2.71
CA GLN A 82 17.11 8.87 -1.46
C GLN A 82 16.40 10.21 -1.41
N THR A 83 15.52 10.45 -2.35
CA THR A 83 14.94 11.78 -2.61
C THR A 83 13.70 12.08 -1.78
N GLU A 84 13.10 11.09 -1.12
CA GLU A 84 11.76 11.19 -0.53
C GLU A 84 10.70 11.72 -1.52
N ALA A 85 10.92 11.44 -2.82
CA ALA A 85 10.13 11.95 -3.94
C ALA A 85 10.03 13.50 -4.01
N SER A 86 11.01 14.22 -3.46
CA SER A 86 11.05 15.68 -3.32
C SER A 86 12.26 16.30 -4.00
N LEU A 87 12.09 17.48 -4.62
CA LEU A 87 13.18 18.29 -5.12
C LEU A 87 14.17 18.69 -4.02
N VAL A 88 13.68 18.87 -2.78
CA VAL A 88 14.52 19.25 -1.63
C VAL A 88 15.66 18.28 -1.39
N PHE A 89 15.46 17.00 -1.71
CA PHE A 89 16.42 15.93 -1.46
C PHE A 89 16.91 15.24 -2.74
N GLN A 90 16.74 15.86 -3.91
CA GLN A 90 17.04 15.27 -5.22
C GLN A 90 18.47 14.71 -5.37
N ASP A 91 19.43 15.28 -4.64
CA ASP A 91 20.85 14.91 -4.71
C ASP A 91 21.28 13.91 -3.62
N ARG A 92 20.37 13.49 -2.74
CA ARG A 92 20.69 12.50 -1.70
C ARG A 92 20.86 11.12 -2.29
N VAL A 93 21.80 10.34 -1.72
CA VAL A 93 22.06 8.94 -2.04
C VAL A 93 22.05 8.13 -0.76
N ALA A 94 21.29 7.04 -0.75
CA ALA A 94 21.17 6.15 0.41
C ALA A 94 22.51 5.45 0.70
N GLN A 95 22.92 5.45 1.97
CA GLN A 95 24.17 4.83 2.41
C GLN A 95 23.97 3.37 2.85
N HIS A 96 22.75 2.97 3.13
CA HIS A 96 22.37 1.65 3.64
C HIS A 96 21.11 1.16 2.96
N ASP A 97 20.98 -0.16 2.84
CA ASP A 97 19.69 -0.78 2.52
C ASP A 97 18.76 -0.69 3.75
N SER A 98 17.47 -0.48 3.53
CA SER A 98 16.46 -0.69 4.56
C SER A 98 16.45 -2.15 5.03
N ILE A 99 15.92 -2.42 6.22
CA ILE A 99 15.85 -3.80 6.74
C ILE A 99 15.01 -4.69 5.81
N GLN A 100 13.93 -4.17 5.23
CA GLN A 100 13.13 -4.91 4.26
C GLN A 100 13.95 -5.25 3.01
N VAL A 101 14.67 -4.29 2.44
CA VAL A 101 15.54 -4.52 1.27
C VAL A 101 16.66 -5.52 1.58
N GLN A 102 17.30 -5.45 2.75
CA GLN A 102 18.31 -6.44 3.18
C GLN A 102 17.72 -7.86 3.18
N ARG A 103 16.51 -8.04 3.73
CA ARG A 103 15.83 -9.34 3.79
C ARG A 103 15.44 -9.84 2.42
N LEU A 104 14.99 -8.95 1.54
CA LEU A 104 14.64 -9.27 0.16
C LEU A 104 15.89 -9.71 -0.64
N ARG A 105 17.01 -8.98 -0.50
CA ARG A 105 18.28 -9.43 -1.11
C ARG A 105 18.68 -10.82 -0.61
N ALA A 106 18.58 -11.06 0.69
CA ALA A 106 18.86 -12.38 1.28
C ALA A 106 17.89 -13.48 0.78
N ALA A 107 16.69 -13.11 0.34
CA ALA A 107 15.72 -14.00 -0.29
C ALA A 107 15.93 -14.17 -1.80
N GLY A 108 16.95 -13.54 -2.38
CA GLY A 108 17.38 -13.75 -3.76
C GLY A 108 16.70 -12.87 -4.81
N VAL A 109 16.02 -11.79 -4.42
CA VAL A 109 15.43 -10.87 -5.41
C VAL A 109 16.49 -10.17 -6.27
N VAL A 110 16.09 -9.76 -7.46
CA VAL A 110 16.83 -8.81 -8.29
C VAL A 110 16.18 -7.44 -8.15
N LEU A 111 16.89 -6.46 -7.58
CA LEU A 111 16.38 -5.07 -7.53
C LEU A 111 16.45 -4.49 -8.94
N ALA A 112 15.31 -4.39 -9.61
CA ALA A 112 15.22 -3.99 -11.00
C ALA A 112 15.12 -2.46 -11.16
N ALA A 113 14.30 -1.82 -10.32
CA ALA A 113 14.01 -0.39 -10.45
C ALA A 113 13.52 0.22 -9.13
N GLN A 114 13.65 1.53 -8.99
CA GLN A 114 12.99 2.33 -7.97
C GLN A 114 11.68 2.87 -8.54
N THR A 115 10.60 2.78 -7.76
CA THR A 115 9.26 3.19 -8.19
C THR A 115 8.88 4.53 -7.59
N THR A 116 8.18 5.36 -8.36
CA THR A 116 7.71 6.68 -7.91
C THR A 116 6.80 6.61 -6.70
N ALA A 117 6.81 7.66 -5.89
CA ALA A 117 5.98 7.79 -4.71
C ALA A 117 5.38 9.20 -4.59
N SER A 118 4.43 9.39 -3.67
CA SER A 118 4.03 10.73 -3.27
C SER A 118 5.13 11.37 -2.43
N GLU A 119 5.33 12.66 -2.57
CA GLU A 119 6.33 13.43 -1.81
C GLU A 119 6.17 13.21 -0.31
N PHE A 120 7.23 12.73 0.38
CA PHE A 120 7.27 12.34 1.81
C PHE A 120 6.17 11.34 2.23
N GLY A 121 5.54 10.67 1.28
CA GLY A 121 4.41 9.79 1.58
C GLY A 121 3.13 10.52 2.01
N GLY A 122 3.04 11.83 1.83
CA GLY A 122 2.08 12.70 2.49
C GLY A 122 0.65 12.67 1.98
N ILE A 123 0.39 12.13 0.75
CA ILE A 123 -0.93 12.15 0.13
C ILE A 123 -1.27 10.85 -0.62
N ASN A 124 -2.54 10.70 -0.98
CA ASN A 124 -3.09 9.52 -1.64
C ASN A 124 -3.04 9.58 -3.18
N CYS A 125 -2.23 10.43 -3.77
CA CYS A 125 -1.91 10.42 -5.19
C CYS A 125 -0.41 10.58 -5.43
N THR A 126 0.10 9.99 -6.50
CA THR A 126 1.53 10.01 -6.84
C THR A 126 1.76 11.02 -7.96
N SER A 127 1.99 12.27 -7.54
CA SER A 127 2.34 13.39 -8.42
C SER A 127 3.25 14.35 -7.65
N THR A 128 4.46 14.58 -8.14
CA THR A 128 5.48 15.38 -7.47
C THR A 128 6.09 16.41 -8.40
N LYS A 129 6.79 17.41 -7.85
CA LYS A 129 7.57 18.34 -8.65
C LYS A 129 8.81 17.69 -9.26
N LEU A 130 9.34 16.64 -8.61
CA LEU A 130 10.53 15.94 -9.07
C LEU A 130 10.24 15.03 -10.27
N HIS A 131 9.13 14.28 -10.24
CA HIS A 131 8.85 13.24 -11.23
C HIS A 131 7.60 13.49 -12.09
N GLY A 132 6.76 14.46 -11.73
CA GLY A 132 5.44 14.61 -12.34
C GLY A 132 4.42 13.59 -11.83
N ALA A 133 3.37 13.36 -12.63
CA ALA A 133 2.28 12.45 -12.27
C ALA A 133 2.52 11.02 -12.75
N THR A 134 2.26 10.04 -11.88
CA THR A 134 2.18 8.61 -12.24
C THR A 134 0.76 8.27 -12.65
N HIS A 135 0.59 7.44 -13.67
CA HIS A 135 -0.69 7.12 -14.27
C HIS A 135 -1.17 5.70 -13.92
N ASN A 136 -2.48 5.55 -13.81
CA ASN A 136 -3.13 4.27 -13.56
C ASN A 136 -3.15 3.41 -14.83
N PRO A 137 -2.69 2.14 -14.80
CA PRO A 137 -2.63 1.30 -15.98
C PRO A 137 -4.00 0.89 -16.54
N TRP A 138 -5.08 1.00 -15.75
CA TRP A 138 -6.44 0.76 -16.24
C TRP A 138 -6.99 1.93 -17.04
N GLN A 139 -6.60 3.15 -16.69
CA GLN A 139 -7.00 4.36 -17.40
C GLN A 139 -5.93 5.43 -17.23
N HIS A 140 -5.15 5.69 -18.30
CA HIS A 140 -4.18 6.77 -18.31
C HIS A 140 -4.86 8.12 -17.98
N GLY A 141 -4.18 8.99 -17.23
CA GLY A 141 -4.74 10.25 -16.72
C GLY A 141 -5.43 10.12 -15.37
N ARG A 142 -5.68 8.91 -14.88
CA ARG A 142 -6.13 8.64 -13.50
C ARG A 142 -4.94 8.33 -12.59
N THR A 143 -5.09 8.63 -11.29
CA THR A 143 -4.06 8.28 -10.29
C THR A 143 -4.03 6.77 -10.04
N PRO A 144 -2.85 6.14 -9.86
CA PRO A 144 -2.77 4.80 -9.30
C PRO A 144 -2.94 4.78 -7.78
N GLY A 145 -3.19 5.95 -7.16
CA GLY A 145 -3.16 6.13 -5.71
C GLY A 145 -1.82 6.60 -5.18
N GLY A 146 -1.68 6.58 -3.88
CA GLY A 146 -0.50 7.02 -3.14
C GLY A 146 -0.53 6.55 -1.67
N SER A 147 0.64 6.59 -1.08
CA SER A 147 1.92 7.04 -1.59
C SER A 147 2.71 5.99 -2.38
N SER A 148 2.34 4.69 -2.41
CA SER A 148 3.02 3.64 -3.19
C SER A 148 2.45 3.52 -4.61
N GLY A 149 2.14 4.66 -5.28
CA GLY A 149 1.44 4.64 -6.56
C GLY A 149 2.31 4.13 -7.72
N GLY A 150 3.60 4.45 -7.75
CA GLY A 150 4.53 3.90 -8.74
C GLY A 150 4.67 2.38 -8.62
N SER A 151 4.78 1.85 -7.38
CA SER A 151 4.78 0.41 -7.14
C SER A 151 3.50 -0.25 -7.65
N ALA A 152 2.34 0.35 -7.35
CA ALA A 152 1.05 -0.17 -7.80
C ALA A 152 0.90 -0.09 -9.33
N ALA A 153 1.27 1.03 -9.94
CA ALA A 153 1.23 1.20 -11.40
C ALA A 153 2.17 0.22 -12.11
N ALA A 154 3.38 0.02 -11.58
CA ALA A 154 4.36 -0.92 -12.17
C ALA A 154 3.86 -2.37 -12.09
N VAL A 155 3.31 -2.80 -10.95
CA VAL A 155 2.84 -4.18 -10.75
C VAL A 155 1.56 -4.45 -11.54
N ALA A 156 0.56 -3.57 -11.45
CA ALA A 156 -0.69 -3.73 -12.19
C ALA A 156 -0.52 -3.50 -13.70
N GLY A 157 0.42 -2.65 -14.11
CA GLY A 157 0.75 -2.40 -15.51
C GLY A 157 1.62 -3.47 -16.16
N GLY A 158 2.06 -4.51 -15.42
CA GLY A 158 2.90 -5.57 -15.97
C GLY A 158 4.37 -5.22 -16.14
N LEU A 159 4.86 -4.13 -15.54
CA LEU A 159 6.27 -3.73 -15.61
C LEU A 159 7.15 -4.56 -14.65
N LEU A 160 6.62 -4.91 -13.52
CA LEU A 160 7.28 -5.68 -12.45
C LEU A 160 6.28 -6.68 -11.83
N PRO A 161 6.71 -7.88 -11.42
CA PRO A 161 5.80 -8.87 -10.84
C PRO A 161 5.36 -8.51 -9.41
N ILE A 162 6.20 -7.82 -8.65
CA ILE A 162 5.96 -7.41 -7.27
C ILE A 162 6.83 -6.18 -6.94
N ALA A 163 6.41 -5.36 -5.99
CA ALA A 163 7.17 -4.20 -5.55
C ALA A 163 6.98 -3.93 -4.05
N THR A 164 7.93 -3.23 -3.40
CA THR A 164 7.77 -2.78 -2.02
C THR A 164 6.68 -1.73 -1.90
N GLY A 165 6.09 -1.62 -0.72
CA GLY A 165 5.13 -0.59 -0.36
C GLY A 165 5.20 -0.22 1.11
N GLY A 166 4.79 1.00 1.43
CA GLY A 166 4.66 1.47 2.81
C GLY A 166 3.26 2.06 3.03
N ASP A 167 2.67 1.87 4.21
CA ASP A 167 1.30 2.27 4.55
C ASP A 167 1.27 3.02 5.87
N GLY A 168 1.27 4.35 5.81
CA GLY A 168 1.18 5.24 6.97
C GLY A 168 -0.24 5.81 7.20
N GLY A 169 -1.11 5.73 6.20
CA GLY A 169 -2.50 6.19 6.25
C GLY A 169 -3.39 5.48 5.22
N GLY A 170 -2.88 4.40 4.60
CA GLY A 170 -3.54 3.67 3.53
C GLY A 170 -2.66 3.44 2.31
N SER A 171 -1.38 3.80 2.36
CA SER A 171 -0.54 3.90 1.17
C SER A 171 -0.08 2.56 0.54
N ILE A 172 -0.50 1.41 1.06
CA ILE A 172 -0.53 0.12 0.37
C ILE A 172 -1.96 -0.15 -0.11
N ARG A 173 -2.95 -0.01 0.77
CA ARG A 173 -4.35 -0.38 0.52
C ARG A 173 -5.03 0.52 -0.51
N ILE A 174 -4.84 1.85 -0.42
CA ILE A 174 -5.41 2.83 -1.36
C ILE A 174 -4.95 2.53 -2.79
N PRO A 175 -3.63 2.47 -3.09
CA PRO A 175 -3.20 2.15 -4.45
C PRO A 175 -3.58 0.72 -4.87
N ALA A 176 -3.61 -0.26 -3.97
CA ALA A 176 -4.12 -1.60 -4.28
C ALA A 176 -5.59 -1.54 -4.74
N GLY A 177 -6.44 -0.81 -4.02
CA GLY A 177 -7.85 -0.62 -4.39
C GLY A 177 -8.04 0.10 -5.72
N PHE A 178 -7.22 1.10 -6.05
CA PHE A 178 -7.30 1.84 -7.31
C PHE A 178 -6.73 1.08 -8.51
N THR A 179 -5.86 0.10 -8.29
CA THR A 179 -5.17 -0.62 -9.38
C THR A 179 -5.56 -2.09 -9.49
N GLY A 180 -6.47 -2.57 -8.62
CA GLY A 180 -6.94 -3.96 -8.66
C GLY A 180 -5.88 -4.96 -8.19
N LEU A 181 -5.02 -4.56 -7.27
CA LEU A 181 -4.01 -5.41 -6.63
C LEU A 181 -4.43 -5.83 -5.22
N LEU A 182 -3.74 -6.84 -4.70
CA LEU A 182 -3.81 -7.18 -3.29
C LEU A 182 -2.87 -6.27 -2.49
N GLY A 183 -3.38 -5.69 -1.37
CA GLY A 183 -2.59 -4.83 -0.50
C GLY A 183 -2.82 -5.16 0.97
N LEU A 184 -1.86 -5.79 1.64
CA LEU A 184 -1.90 -6.09 3.08
C LEU A 184 -1.04 -5.11 3.88
N LYS A 185 -1.68 -4.37 4.77
CA LYS A 185 -1.05 -3.68 5.89
C LYS A 185 -1.03 -4.62 7.09
N GLY A 186 0.14 -5.08 7.51
CA GLY A 186 0.28 -5.93 8.69
C GLY A 186 -0.05 -5.21 10.01
N THR A 187 0.00 -5.92 11.10
CA THR A 187 0.07 -5.34 12.45
C THR A 187 1.28 -4.42 12.55
N PHE A 188 1.15 -3.28 13.22
CA PHE A 188 2.26 -2.34 13.39
C PHE A 188 3.50 -3.06 13.97
N GLY A 189 4.66 -2.86 13.34
CA GLY A 189 5.91 -3.53 13.68
C GLY A 189 6.07 -4.95 13.11
N ARG A 190 5.14 -5.47 12.31
CA ARG A 190 5.24 -6.81 11.71
C ARG A 190 6.45 -6.94 10.79
N ILE A 191 6.69 -5.98 9.93
CA ILE A 191 7.93 -5.83 9.14
C ILE A 191 8.71 -4.66 9.76
N PRO A 192 9.94 -4.87 10.22
CA PRO A 192 10.72 -3.84 10.89
C PRO A 192 11.13 -2.72 9.94
N ARG A 193 11.22 -1.52 10.49
CA ARG A 193 11.71 -0.31 9.81
C ARG A 193 13.16 -0.04 10.21
N GLY A 194 13.87 0.73 9.43
CA GLY A 194 15.24 1.14 9.74
C GLY A 194 16.24 0.67 8.71
N PRO A 195 17.58 0.85 8.98
CA PRO A 195 18.18 1.13 10.30
C PRO A 195 17.98 2.55 10.84
N HIS A 196 17.63 3.52 10.03
CA HIS A 196 17.51 4.93 10.43
C HIS A 196 16.08 5.48 10.34
N ALA A 197 15.06 4.62 10.45
CA ALA A 197 13.67 5.05 10.34
C ALA A 197 13.25 6.00 11.45
N LEU A 198 12.60 7.08 11.07
CA LEU A 198 11.89 7.93 12.00
C LEU A 198 10.62 7.21 12.49
N HIS A 199 10.52 6.89 13.78
CA HIS A 199 9.40 6.12 14.32
C HIS A 199 8.09 6.91 14.44
N PRO A 200 8.06 8.12 15.01
CA PRO A 200 6.86 8.93 14.98
C PRO A 200 6.44 9.26 13.53
N PRO A 201 5.14 9.24 13.21
CA PRO A 201 3.98 9.18 14.11
C PRO A 201 3.47 7.77 14.48
N LEU A 202 4.25 6.73 14.40
CA LEU A 202 3.88 5.34 14.77
C LEU A 202 2.70 4.78 13.93
N THR A 203 2.66 5.12 12.66
CA THR A 203 1.57 4.71 11.75
C THR A 203 2.07 3.92 10.55
N VAL A 204 3.36 4.04 10.20
CA VAL A 204 3.93 3.47 8.98
C VAL A 204 4.19 1.98 9.14
N ASN A 205 3.64 1.19 8.23
CA ASN A 205 3.87 -0.24 8.08
C ASN A 205 4.50 -0.50 6.72
N LEU A 206 5.43 -1.44 6.65
CA LEU A 206 6.02 -1.91 5.39
C LEU A 206 5.29 -3.15 4.88
N GLY A 207 5.36 -3.38 3.56
CA GLY A 207 4.75 -4.51 2.89
C GLY A 207 5.04 -4.49 1.39
N CYS A 208 4.13 -5.03 0.60
CA CYS A 208 4.26 -5.09 -0.86
C CYS A 208 2.97 -4.71 -1.59
N MET A 209 3.15 -4.41 -2.88
CA MET A 209 2.11 -4.43 -3.90
C MET A 209 2.25 -5.76 -4.64
N ALA A 210 1.22 -6.61 -4.60
CA ALA A 210 1.27 -7.96 -5.12
C ALA A 210 0.05 -8.30 -5.98
N ARG A 211 0.23 -9.24 -6.90
CA ARG A 211 -0.85 -9.74 -7.78
C ARG A 211 -1.66 -10.86 -7.14
N SER A 212 -1.07 -11.60 -6.19
CA SER A 212 -1.67 -12.78 -5.60
C SER A 212 -1.53 -12.84 -4.09
N VAL A 213 -2.38 -13.66 -3.47
CA VAL A 213 -2.34 -13.91 -2.02
C VAL A 213 -1.05 -14.62 -1.61
N ARG A 214 -0.59 -15.60 -2.42
CA ARG A 214 0.63 -16.34 -2.09
C ARG A 214 1.90 -15.50 -2.21
N ASP A 215 1.96 -14.54 -3.14
CA ASP A 215 3.06 -13.57 -3.21
C ASP A 215 3.16 -12.76 -1.93
N THR A 216 2.01 -12.25 -1.45
CA THR A 216 1.92 -11.50 -0.19
C THR A 216 2.33 -12.37 1.00
N ALA A 217 1.86 -13.60 1.08
CA ALA A 217 2.20 -14.52 2.16
C ALA A 217 3.71 -14.81 2.19
N ARG A 218 4.32 -15.13 1.05
CA ARG A 218 5.78 -15.36 0.92
C ARG A 218 6.57 -14.10 1.27
N TRP A 219 6.07 -12.90 0.88
CA TRP A 219 6.70 -11.64 1.28
C TRP A 219 6.76 -11.48 2.78
N PHE A 220 5.66 -11.79 3.48
CA PHE A 220 5.63 -11.74 4.95
C PHE A 220 6.51 -12.82 5.58
N ASP A 221 6.61 -14.04 5.00
CA ASP A 221 7.57 -15.06 5.47
C ASP A 221 9.01 -14.54 5.42
N VAL A 222 9.38 -13.82 4.36
CA VAL A 222 10.73 -13.25 4.16
C VAL A 222 10.96 -12.04 5.07
N CYS A 223 10.05 -11.06 5.06
CA CYS A 223 10.33 -9.72 5.58
C CYS A 223 9.97 -9.52 7.05
N ASN A 224 9.09 -10.35 7.67
CA ASN A 224 8.65 -10.15 9.05
C ASN A 224 9.70 -10.56 10.10
N GLY A 225 9.51 -10.09 11.34
CA GLY A 225 10.27 -10.52 12.51
C GLY A 225 11.20 -9.45 13.06
N PHE A 226 11.65 -9.66 14.29
CA PHE A 226 12.42 -8.71 15.09
C PHE A 226 13.69 -8.20 14.41
N SER A 227 14.02 -6.95 14.66
CA SER A 227 15.29 -6.31 14.34
C SER A 227 15.74 -5.41 15.50
N THR A 228 17.03 -5.46 15.87
CA THR A 228 17.59 -4.58 16.89
C THR A 228 17.60 -3.10 16.49
N TYR A 229 17.46 -2.81 15.21
CA TYR A 229 17.37 -1.43 14.67
C TYR A 229 15.94 -0.87 14.75
N ASP A 230 14.95 -1.71 15.05
CA ASP A 230 13.56 -1.28 15.24
C ASP A 230 13.02 -1.85 16.55
N THR A 231 13.04 -1.04 17.59
CA THR A 231 12.61 -1.40 18.94
C THR A 231 11.11 -1.72 19.05
N LEU A 232 10.33 -1.40 18.01
CA LEU A 232 8.89 -1.64 17.94
C LEU A 232 8.55 -2.86 17.07
N SER A 233 9.57 -3.53 16.51
CA SER A 233 9.38 -4.71 15.67
C SER A 233 8.92 -5.93 16.46
N LEU A 234 8.02 -6.70 15.86
CA LEU A 234 7.41 -7.89 16.45
C LEU A 234 8.30 -9.14 16.26
N PRO A 235 8.14 -10.17 17.07
CA PRO A 235 8.80 -11.47 16.87
C PRO A 235 8.48 -12.07 15.49
N LYS A 236 9.41 -12.91 14.99
CA LYS A 236 9.24 -13.66 13.74
C LYS A 236 8.05 -14.61 13.84
N VAL A 237 7.20 -14.58 12.82
CA VAL A 237 6.16 -15.58 12.56
C VAL A 237 6.50 -16.25 11.23
N SER A 238 6.48 -17.57 11.17
CA SER A 238 6.81 -18.37 10.00
C SER A 238 5.60 -19.12 9.46
N GLY A 239 5.70 -19.58 8.21
CA GLY A 239 4.69 -20.42 7.61
C GLY A 239 3.50 -19.65 7.05
N TRP A 240 3.67 -18.39 6.68
CA TRP A 240 2.60 -17.59 6.07
C TRP A 240 2.08 -18.22 4.80
N GLU A 241 2.97 -18.60 3.87
CA GLU A 241 2.59 -19.25 2.62
C GLU A 241 2.15 -20.70 2.86
N ALA A 242 2.87 -21.46 3.69
CA ALA A 242 2.58 -22.86 3.95
C ALA A 242 1.23 -23.08 4.65
N ASN A 243 0.76 -22.11 5.43
CA ASN A 243 -0.50 -22.20 6.18
C ASN A 243 -1.68 -21.52 5.46
N LEU A 244 -1.52 -21.05 4.21
CA LEU A 244 -2.63 -20.46 3.46
C LEU A 244 -3.79 -21.46 3.31
N GLY A 245 -5.00 -21.00 3.66
CA GLY A 245 -6.23 -21.78 3.58
C GLY A 245 -6.40 -22.83 4.68
N THR A 246 -5.57 -22.83 5.72
CA THR A 246 -5.64 -23.84 6.79
C THR A 246 -6.41 -23.38 8.03
N HIS A 247 -6.67 -22.08 8.18
CA HIS A 247 -7.35 -21.55 9.36
C HIS A 247 -8.87 -21.72 9.26
N ASP A 248 -9.51 -22.09 10.37
CA ASP A 248 -10.97 -22.19 10.43
C ASP A 248 -11.59 -20.81 10.57
N LEU A 249 -12.30 -20.39 9.52
CA LEU A 249 -13.03 -19.13 9.44
C LEU A 249 -14.51 -19.27 9.86
N ARG A 250 -15.03 -20.51 9.94
CA ARG A 250 -16.45 -20.76 10.20
C ARG A 250 -16.87 -20.25 11.57
N GLY A 251 -18.00 -19.55 11.58
CA GLY A 251 -18.58 -18.99 12.79
C GLY A 251 -17.87 -17.75 13.34
N LYS A 252 -16.71 -17.35 12.77
CA LYS A 252 -16.11 -16.05 13.10
C LYS A 252 -17.06 -14.92 12.73
N ARG A 253 -17.07 -13.89 13.55
CA ARG A 253 -18.01 -12.78 13.44
C ARG A 253 -17.48 -11.72 12.45
N ALA A 254 -18.33 -11.24 11.58
CA ALA A 254 -18.03 -10.12 10.68
C ALA A 254 -19.13 -9.05 10.75
N THR A 255 -18.73 -7.80 10.92
CA THR A 255 -19.62 -6.64 10.76
C THR A 255 -19.30 -5.92 9.45
N VAL A 256 -20.32 -5.36 8.80
CA VAL A 256 -20.22 -4.74 7.48
C VAL A 256 -20.63 -3.28 7.57
N HIS A 257 -19.66 -2.39 7.34
CA HIS A 257 -19.86 -0.94 7.30
C HIS A 257 -19.02 -0.35 6.17
N PHE A 258 -19.60 -0.23 4.97
CA PHE A 258 -18.85 0.25 3.80
C PHE A 258 -18.31 1.67 3.95
N ASP A 259 -18.94 2.47 4.80
CA ASP A 259 -18.52 3.83 5.16
C ASP A 259 -17.74 3.93 6.48
N LEU A 260 -17.49 2.80 7.14
CA LEU A 260 -16.81 2.72 8.46
C LEU A 260 -17.44 3.69 9.50
N GLY A 261 -18.76 3.89 9.42
CA GLY A 261 -19.52 4.73 10.34
C GLY A 261 -19.38 6.23 10.10
N GLY A 262 -18.83 6.66 8.96
CA GLY A 262 -18.75 8.11 8.74
C GLY A 262 -18.09 8.60 7.44
N ALA A 263 -17.45 7.77 6.66
CA ALA A 263 -16.93 8.18 5.35
C ALA A 263 -18.07 8.35 4.34
N ILE A 264 -17.85 9.22 3.36
CA ILE A 264 -18.80 9.39 2.24
C ILE A 264 -18.28 8.52 1.10
N VAL A 265 -19.04 7.46 0.77
CA VAL A 265 -18.65 6.44 -0.21
C VAL A 265 -19.63 6.43 -1.37
N SER A 266 -19.13 6.26 -2.60
CA SER A 266 -19.96 6.16 -3.81
C SER A 266 -20.95 4.99 -3.71
N PRO A 267 -22.27 5.23 -3.91
CA PRO A 267 -23.27 4.17 -3.94
C PRO A 267 -22.98 3.10 -5.01
N ARG A 268 -22.35 3.47 -6.12
CA ARG A 268 -21.97 2.54 -7.20
C ARG A 268 -20.91 1.56 -6.75
N GLN A 269 -19.93 2.02 -5.96
CA GLN A 269 -18.95 1.11 -5.35
C GLN A 269 -19.60 0.20 -4.32
N ILE A 270 -20.46 0.75 -3.44
CA ILE A 270 -21.19 -0.03 -2.42
C ILE A 270 -21.94 -1.20 -3.07
N ALA A 271 -22.54 -1.01 -4.23
CA ALA A 271 -23.25 -2.09 -4.95
C ALA A 271 -22.30 -3.24 -5.33
N VAL A 272 -21.11 -2.94 -5.86
CA VAL A 272 -20.07 -3.94 -6.19
C VAL A 272 -19.55 -4.63 -4.93
N LEU A 273 -19.25 -3.87 -3.89
CA LEU A 273 -18.74 -4.38 -2.62
C LEU A 273 -19.73 -5.28 -1.90
N HIS A 274 -21.01 -4.95 -1.97
CA HIS A 274 -22.08 -5.74 -1.34
C HIS A 274 -22.16 -7.15 -1.95
N GLU A 275 -22.02 -7.28 -3.27
CA GLU A 275 -22.05 -8.58 -3.95
C GLU A 275 -20.88 -9.47 -3.49
N LEU A 276 -19.63 -8.92 -3.49
CA LEU A 276 -18.47 -9.66 -3.04
C LEU A 276 -18.55 -10.01 -1.54
N THR A 277 -19.01 -9.08 -0.71
CA THR A 277 -19.15 -9.29 0.74
C THR A 277 -20.14 -10.42 1.06
N THR A 278 -21.28 -10.44 0.37
CA THR A 278 -22.28 -11.50 0.53
C THR A 278 -21.73 -12.87 0.15
N HIS A 279 -20.98 -12.94 -0.97
CA HIS A 279 -20.29 -14.15 -1.39
C HIS A 279 -19.27 -14.60 -0.34
N LEU A 280 -18.40 -13.70 0.12
CA LEU A 280 -17.35 -14.00 1.09
C LEU A 280 -17.91 -14.49 2.42
N ILE A 281 -18.90 -13.81 2.98
CA ILE A 281 -19.57 -14.22 4.24
C ILE A 281 -20.11 -15.64 4.11
N THR A 282 -20.79 -15.94 2.99
CA THR A 282 -21.36 -17.25 2.73
C THR A 282 -20.30 -18.34 2.58
N THR A 283 -19.31 -18.09 1.73
CA THR A 283 -18.25 -19.09 1.41
C THR A 283 -17.34 -19.37 2.60
N ALA A 284 -16.96 -18.35 3.34
CA ALA A 284 -16.13 -18.49 4.55
C ALA A 284 -16.94 -19.02 5.77
N GLY A 285 -18.28 -19.06 5.67
CA GLY A 285 -19.16 -19.46 6.77
C GLY A 285 -19.10 -18.47 7.95
N LEU A 286 -18.89 -17.18 7.66
CA LEU A 286 -18.86 -16.17 8.71
C LEU A 286 -20.25 -15.91 9.28
N ARG A 287 -20.31 -15.55 10.54
CA ARG A 287 -21.53 -15.06 11.18
C ARG A 287 -21.58 -13.54 11.10
N GLN A 288 -22.47 -13.01 10.28
CA GLN A 288 -22.68 -11.57 10.25
C GLN A 288 -23.30 -11.10 11.57
N VAL A 289 -22.72 -10.03 12.14
CA VAL A 289 -23.19 -9.36 13.36
C VAL A 289 -23.41 -7.88 13.07
N ASP A 290 -24.36 -7.29 13.78
CA ASP A 290 -24.62 -5.85 13.70
C ASP A 290 -23.96 -5.17 14.89
N VAL A 291 -22.80 -4.56 14.64
CA VAL A 291 -22.01 -3.83 15.65
C VAL A 291 -21.95 -2.37 15.22
N ALA A 292 -22.45 -1.48 16.03
CA ALA A 292 -22.37 -0.05 15.74
C ALA A 292 -20.93 0.44 15.71
N ILE A 293 -20.55 1.14 14.63
CA ILE A 293 -19.24 1.77 14.48
C ILE A 293 -19.43 3.28 14.41
N SER A 294 -18.80 4.02 15.32
CA SER A 294 -18.78 5.47 15.32
C SER A 294 -17.35 5.92 15.66
N LEU A 295 -16.53 6.11 14.63
CA LEU A 295 -15.15 6.54 14.78
C LEU A 295 -15.05 8.07 14.73
N PRO A 296 -14.19 8.68 15.55
CA PRO A 296 -13.90 10.10 15.41
C PRO A 296 -13.18 10.38 14.08
N ALA A 297 -13.40 11.55 13.48
CA ALA A 297 -12.77 11.94 12.23
C ALA A 297 -11.26 12.10 12.41
N ALA A 298 -10.46 11.27 11.75
CA ALA A 298 -9.03 11.10 12.01
C ALA A 298 -8.10 11.91 11.08
N GLY A 299 -8.63 12.51 10.02
CA GLY A 299 -7.79 13.07 8.95
C GLY A 299 -6.89 14.22 9.39
N LEU A 300 -7.39 15.16 10.21
CA LEU A 300 -6.61 16.30 10.70
C LEU A 300 -5.56 15.88 11.73
N GLU A 301 -5.92 15.04 12.69
CA GLU A 301 -5.03 14.54 13.72
C GLU A 301 -3.92 13.68 13.14
N TRP A 302 -4.23 12.85 12.16
CA TRP A 302 -3.24 12.10 11.40
C TRP A 302 -2.29 13.03 10.64
N ALA A 303 -2.82 14.05 9.94
CA ALA A 303 -2.02 15.02 9.20
C ALA A 303 -1.09 15.81 10.13
N MET A 304 -1.57 16.24 11.30
CA MET A 304 -0.77 16.95 12.29
C MET A 304 0.36 16.07 12.86
N SER A 305 0.07 14.81 13.19
CA SER A 305 1.10 13.87 13.66
C SER A 305 2.20 13.65 12.62
N ASN A 306 1.85 13.53 11.34
CA ASN A 306 2.82 13.38 10.25
C ASN A 306 3.59 14.68 9.98
N ALA A 307 2.95 15.84 10.12
CA ALA A 307 3.59 17.15 9.96
C ALA A 307 4.73 17.37 10.96
N ILE A 308 4.60 16.86 12.19
CA ILE A 308 5.66 16.94 13.21
C ILE A 308 6.92 16.21 12.73
N GLY A 309 6.76 14.99 12.19
CA GLY A 309 7.85 14.21 11.61
C GLY A 309 8.51 14.94 10.44
N LEU A 310 7.71 15.47 9.53
CA LEU A 310 8.18 16.19 8.35
C LEU A 310 8.96 17.47 8.70
N VAL A 311 8.50 18.25 9.68
CA VAL A 311 9.24 19.42 10.18
C VAL A 311 10.60 18.99 10.74
N GLY A 312 10.65 17.89 11.48
CA GLY A 312 11.91 17.33 11.99
C GLY A 312 12.86 16.89 10.88
N GLU A 313 12.34 16.30 9.81
CA GLU A 313 13.13 15.82 8.68
C GLU A 313 13.67 16.96 7.80
N LEU A 314 12.88 17.99 7.54
CA LEU A 314 13.30 19.17 6.79
C LEU A 314 14.26 20.05 7.60
N GLY A 315 14.11 20.10 8.94
CA GLY A 315 14.97 20.86 9.82
C GLY A 315 15.14 22.31 9.38
N ASP A 316 16.40 22.77 9.31
CA ASP A 316 16.77 24.15 8.94
C ASP A 316 16.55 24.48 7.45
N LEU A 317 16.24 23.51 6.60
CA LEU A 317 15.92 23.76 5.20
C LEU A 317 14.60 24.50 5.03
N TYR A 318 13.65 24.26 5.93
CA TYR A 318 12.38 24.96 5.89
C TYR A 318 12.44 26.25 6.77
N PRO A 319 11.92 27.43 6.32
CA PRO A 319 11.00 27.62 5.18
C PRO A 319 11.68 27.90 3.83
N ALA A 320 13.00 27.97 3.74
CA ALA A 320 13.69 28.38 2.52
C ALA A 320 13.36 27.47 1.30
N CYS A 321 13.18 26.16 1.53
CA CYS A 321 12.83 25.19 0.51
C CYS A 321 11.34 25.13 0.13
N GLU A 322 10.48 25.99 0.69
CA GLU A 322 9.01 25.91 0.48
C GLU A 322 8.63 25.88 -1.00
N SER A 323 9.33 26.64 -1.85
CA SER A 323 9.07 26.70 -3.29
C SER A 323 9.36 25.39 -4.03
N GLU A 324 10.12 24.47 -3.44
CA GLU A 324 10.48 23.17 -4.02
C GLU A 324 9.43 22.09 -3.70
N LEU A 325 8.63 22.31 -2.67
CA LEU A 325 7.62 21.38 -2.17
C LEU A 325 6.31 21.43 -3.00
N THR A 326 5.59 20.33 -3.06
CA THR A 326 4.23 20.31 -3.61
C THR A 326 3.28 21.14 -2.75
N ARG A 327 2.16 21.57 -3.35
CA ARG A 327 1.16 22.41 -2.68
C ARG A 327 0.61 21.75 -1.41
N GLU A 328 0.36 20.46 -1.47
CA GLU A 328 -0.20 19.68 -0.36
C GLU A 328 0.77 19.63 0.82
N ILE A 329 2.05 19.40 0.56
CA ILE A 329 3.11 19.41 1.58
C ILE A 329 3.28 20.81 2.17
N GLN A 330 3.24 21.86 1.34
CA GLN A 330 3.24 23.25 1.84
C GLN A 330 2.08 23.51 2.80
N LEU A 331 0.87 23.05 2.48
CA LEU A 331 -0.30 23.20 3.36
C LEU A 331 -0.13 22.48 4.69
N ILE A 332 0.37 21.24 4.67
CA ILE A 332 0.67 20.46 5.89
C ILE A 332 1.71 21.19 6.75
N LEU A 333 2.78 21.70 6.16
CA LEU A 333 3.83 22.42 6.90
C LEU A 333 3.35 23.75 7.47
N ARG A 334 2.51 24.49 6.75
CA ARG A 334 1.88 25.73 7.28
C ARG A 334 0.99 25.45 8.49
N LEU A 335 0.24 24.33 8.46
CA LEU A 335 -0.52 23.88 9.64
C LEU A 335 0.42 23.54 10.80
N ALA A 336 1.57 22.91 10.51
CA ALA A 336 2.55 22.53 11.51
C ALA A 336 3.22 23.74 12.21
N GLN A 337 3.39 24.88 11.53
CA GLN A 337 3.97 26.09 12.14
C GLN A 337 3.16 26.62 13.34
N GLY A 338 1.85 26.35 13.38
CA GLY A 338 0.98 26.72 14.49
C GLY A 338 0.89 25.66 15.60
N LEU A 339 1.59 24.51 15.46
CA LEU A 339 1.49 23.43 16.44
C LEU A 339 2.19 23.79 17.76
N THR A 340 1.44 23.67 18.84
CA THR A 340 1.95 23.77 20.21
C THR A 340 2.18 22.38 20.80
N ALA A 341 3.00 22.27 21.85
CA ALA A 341 3.17 21.03 22.59
C ALA A 341 1.83 20.45 23.10
N SER A 342 0.88 21.33 23.46
CA SER A 342 -0.47 20.93 23.86
C SER A 342 -1.23 20.26 22.70
N MET A 343 -1.12 20.80 21.49
CA MET A 343 -1.77 20.20 20.31
C MET A 343 -1.12 18.84 19.94
N ALA A 344 0.20 18.74 20.00
CA ALA A 344 0.90 17.47 19.80
C ALA A 344 0.45 16.41 20.82
N GLY A 345 0.31 16.79 22.10
CA GLY A 345 -0.24 15.89 23.13
C GLY A 345 -1.67 15.45 22.85
N LYS A 346 -2.51 16.32 22.28
CA LYS A 346 -3.90 15.97 21.90
C LYS A 346 -3.96 14.94 20.77
N THR A 347 -3.01 14.94 19.83
CA THR A 347 -2.97 13.91 18.77
C THR A 347 -2.73 12.51 19.36
N GLU A 348 -1.92 12.39 20.41
CA GLU A 348 -1.71 11.10 21.10
C GLU A 348 -2.92 10.70 21.97
N MET A 349 -3.61 11.65 22.59
CA MET A 349 -4.89 11.37 23.27
C MET A 349 -5.94 10.89 22.28
N PHE A 350 -6.02 11.49 21.11
CA PHE A 350 -6.91 11.08 20.03
C PHE A 350 -6.59 9.65 19.55
N ARG A 351 -5.31 9.29 19.41
CA ARG A 351 -4.89 7.93 19.11
C ARG A 351 -5.41 6.93 20.15
N SER A 352 -5.29 7.27 21.44
CA SER A 352 -5.78 6.42 22.52
C SER A 352 -7.30 6.24 22.47
N GLU A 353 -8.05 7.30 22.17
CA GLU A 353 -9.51 7.24 21.99
C GLU A 353 -9.90 6.37 20.79
N MET A 354 -9.22 6.53 19.65
CA MET A 354 -9.43 5.70 18.47
C MET A 354 -9.16 4.23 18.78
N ASN A 355 -8.05 3.94 19.48
CA ASN A 355 -7.70 2.59 19.85
C ASN A 355 -8.73 1.96 20.81
N PHE A 356 -9.21 2.73 21.81
CA PHE A 356 -10.28 2.28 22.71
C PHE A 356 -11.56 1.95 21.94
N THR A 357 -11.99 2.83 21.04
CA THR A 357 -13.21 2.63 20.24
C THR A 357 -13.09 1.38 19.35
N MET A 358 -11.96 1.23 18.65
CA MET A 358 -11.73 0.05 17.80
C MET A 358 -11.63 -1.24 18.61
N ALA A 359 -10.99 -1.21 19.78
CA ALA A 359 -10.92 -2.36 20.66
C ALA A 359 -12.31 -2.80 21.11
N THR A 360 -13.18 -1.87 21.50
CA THR A 360 -14.58 -2.15 21.87
C THR A 360 -15.36 -2.79 20.72
N VAL A 361 -15.19 -2.29 19.49
CA VAL A 361 -15.80 -2.93 18.31
C VAL A 361 -15.31 -4.38 18.15
N PHE A 362 -14.02 -4.63 18.32
CA PHE A 362 -13.44 -5.97 18.20
C PHE A 362 -13.74 -6.92 19.38
N GLU A 363 -14.34 -6.47 20.45
CA GLU A 363 -14.94 -7.37 21.46
C GLU A 363 -16.17 -8.09 20.90
N GLU A 364 -16.90 -7.44 19.96
CA GLU A 364 -18.15 -7.94 19.41
C GLU A 364 -18.00 -8.58 18.02
N THR A 365 -16.91 -8.30 17.30
CA THR A 365 -16.64 -8.85 15.95
C THR A 365 -15.20 -9.35 15.84
N ASP A 366 -14.93 -10.18 14.84
CA ASP A 366 -13.59 -10.66 14.49
C ASP A 366 -13.05 -9.94 13.25
N PHE A 367 -13.98 -9.48 12.37
CA PHE A 367 -13.66 -8.73 11.16
C PHE A 367 -14.58 -7.53 10.97
N ILE A 368 -14.01 -6.44 10.46
CA ILE A 368 -14.77 -5.29 9.97
C ILE A 368 -14.57 -5.23 8.45
N ILE A 369 -15.66 -5.31 7.70
CA ILE A 369 -15.66 -5.26 6.23
C ILE A 369 -16.13 -3.87 5.80
N THR A 370 -15.32 -3.18 4.97
CA THR A 370 -15.58 -1.80 4.53
C THR A 370 -15.08 -1.57 3.10
N ALA A 371 -15.34 -0.41 2.51
CA ALA A 371 -14.69 0.01 1.27
C ALA A 371 -13.20 0.33 1.53
N THR A 372 -12.34 0.14 0.52
CA THR A 372 -10.96 0.61 0.61
C THR A 372 -10.85 2.11 0.33
N ASN A 373 -11.51 2.57 -0.72
CA ASN A 373 -11.49 3.96 -1.20
C ASN A 373 -12.91 4.54 -1.23
N PRO A 374 -13.09 5.86 -1.09
CA PRO A 374 -14.40 6.50 -1.16
C PRO A 374 -15.08 6.44 -2.54
N ASP A 375 -14.28 6.50 -3.60
CA ASP A 375 -14.71 6.43 -5.00
C ASP A 375 -13.61 5.78 -5.85
N VAL A 376 -13.81 5.64 -7.16
CA VAL A 376 -12.80 5.19 -8.12
C VAL A 376 -11.65 6.20 -8.24
N ALA A 377 -10.57 5.80 -8.90
CA ALA A 377 -9.39 6.64 -9.09
C ALA A 377 -9.73 8.00 -9.72
N PHE A 378 -9.22 9.08 -9.14
CA PHE A 378 -9.38 10.46 -9.59
C PHE A 378 -8.23 10.90 -10.52
N ALA A 379 -8.13 12.18 -10.88
CA ALA A 379 -7.10 12.70 -11.82
C ALA A 379 -5.68 12.47 -11.27
N ALA A 380 -4.75 12.02 -12.14
CA ALA A 380 -3.38 11.68 -11.77
C ALA A 380 -2.57 12.86 -11.23
N SER A 381 -2.79 14.07 -11.77
CA SER A 381 -2.09 15.29 -11.36
C SER A 381 -2.64 15.91 -10.06
N GLY A 382 -3.61 15.25 -9.41
CA GLY A 382 -4.32 15.82 -8.26
C GLY A 382 -5.30 16.94 -8.66
N PRO A 383 -5.74 17.78 -7.72
CA PRO A 383 -5.55 17.66 -6.27
C PRO A 383 -6.22 16.41 -5.68
N MET A 384 -6.03 16.14 -4.35
CA MET A 384 -6.77 15.09 -3.66
C MET A 384 -8.27 15.23 -3.93
N ALA A 385 -8.97 14.09 -4.05
CA ALA A 385 -10.37 14.07 -4.43
C ALA A 385 -11.27 14.80 -3.41
N THR A 386 -12.10 15.69 -3.91
CA THR A 386 -13.16 16.36 -3.14
C THR A 386 -14.55 16.05 -3.68
N ILE A 387 -14.62 15.27 -4.74
CA ILE A 387 -15.86 14.82 -5.39
C ILE A 387 -16.01 13.32 -5.18
N VAL A 388 -17.20 12.88 -4.76
CA VAL A 388 -17.58 11.47 -4.63
C VAL A 388 -18.91 11.30 -5.35
N ASP A 389 -18.94 10.42 -6.34
CA ASP A 389 -20.12 10.13 -7.18
C ASP A 389 -20.80 11.41 -7.73
N GLY A 390 -19.98 12.35 -8.20
CA GLY A 390 -20.43 13.65 -8.74
C GLY A 390 -20.86 14.70 -7.70
N VAL A 391 -20.81 14.39 -6.39
CA VAL A 391 -21.14 15.33 -5.31
C VAL A 391 -19.89 16.05 -4.83
N ASP A 392 -19.87 17.39 -4.91
CA ASP A 392 -18.81 18.21 -4.32
C ASP A 392 -18.93 18.24 -2.80
N LEU A 393 -17.96 17.59 -2.14
CA LEU A 393 -17.93 17.48 -0.68
C LEU A 393 -17.50 18.79 -0.01
N VAL A 394 -16.75 19.66 -0.69
CA VAL A 394 -16.34 20.96 -0.14
C VAL A 394 -17.56 21.86 -0.02
N GLU A 395 -18.37 21.93 -1.08
CA GLU A 395 -19.62 22.70 -1.07
C GLU A 395 -20.59 22.19 0.00
N LYS A 396 -20.74 20.86 0.10
CA LYS A 396 -21.76 20.26 0.97
C LYS A 396 -21.34 20.15 2.44
N TYR A 397 -20.06 19.89 2.74
CA TYR A 397 -19.59 19.54 4.09
C TYR A 397 -18.39 20.36 4.57
N GLY A 398 -17.85 21.24 3.71
CA GLY A 398 -16.67 22.05 3.96
C GLY A 398 -15.34 21.34 3.69
N PHE A 399 -14.27 22.13 3.55
CA PHE A 399 -12.96 21.69 3.07
C PHE A 399 -12.34 20.57 3.93
N ASN A 400 -12.31 20.72 5.26
CA ASN A 400 -11.68 19.74 6.15
C ASN A 400 -12.36 18.36 6.07
N ARG A 401 -13.68 18.32 5.96
CA ARG A 401 -14.43 17.08 5.82
C ARG A 401 -14.17 16.43 4.47
N ALA A 402 -14.13 17.23 3.38
CA ALA A 402 -13.85 16.74 2.05
C ALA A 402 -12.45 16.13 1.92
N ILE A 403 -11.43 16.83 2.41
CA ILE A 403 -10.05 16.32 2.39
C ILE A 403 -9.88 15.11 3.30
N GLY A 404 -10.44 15.16 4.52
CA GLY A 404 -10.40 14.04 5.48
C GLY A 404 -11.05 12.76 4.96
N ASN A 405 -12.03 12.87 4.02
CA ASN A 405 -12.69 11.73 3.43
C ASN A 405 -11.74 10.80 2.65
N ASN A 406 -10.65 11.33 2.10
CA ASN A 406 -9.66 10.56 1.32
C ASN A 406 -8.95 9.46 2.13
N GLY A 407 -8.83 9.62 3.45
CA GLY A 407 -8.22 8.64 4.34
C GLY A 407 -9.17 8.07 5.40
N ALA A 408 -10.44 8.46 5.39
CA ALA A 408 -11.40 8.12 6.45
C ALA A 408 -11.58 6.59 6.63
N LEU A 409 -11.44 5.82 5.55
CA LEU A 409 -11.57 4.37 5.55
C LEU A 409 -10.29 3.62 5.96
N THR A 410 -9.11 4.22 5.77
CA THR A 410 -7.83 3.52 5.93
C THR A 410 -7.02 3.97 7.15
N ILE A 411 -7.05 5.27 7.49
CA ILE A 411 -6.29 5.85 8.61
C ILE A 411 -6.59 5.18 9.97
N PRO A 412 -7.84 4.80 10.31
CA PRO A 412 -8.13 4.15 11.59
C PRO A 412 -7.26 2.92 11.87
N ALA A 413 -7.02 2.06 10.86
CA ALA A 413 -6.15 0.90 11.01
C ALA A 413 -4.66 1.25 11.21
N ASN A 414 -4.20 2.43 10.74
CA ASN A 414 -2.84 2.90 11.01
C ASN A 414 -2.69 3.44 12.43
N LEU A 415 -3.65 4.24 12.90
CA LEU A 415 -3.62 4.82 14.24
C LEU A 415 -3.69 3.75 15.33
N THR A 416 -4.45 2.68 15.09
CA THR A 416 -4.63 1.58 16.04
C THR A 416 -3.64 0.44 15.84
N GLY A 417 -2.89 0.43 14.74
CA GLY A 417 -1.88 -0.60 14.44
C GLY A 417 -2.46 -1.97 14.04
N ILE A 418 -3.77 -2.14 13.90
CA ILE A 418 -4.40 -3.40 13.51
C ILE A 418 -4.09 -3.77 12.06
N PRO A 419 -4.04 -5.05 11.68
CA PRO A 419 -3.86 -5.47 10.28
C PRO A 419 -5.12 -5.17 9.45
N SER A 420 -4.90 -4.89 8.17
CA SER A 420 -5.98 -4.60 7.23
C SER A 420 -5.55 -4.93 5.81
N ILE A 421 -6.44 -5.55 5.03
CA ILE A 421 -6.18 -5.98 3.66
C ILE A 421 -7.17 -5.31 2.69
N SER A 422 -6.68 -4.88 1.52
CA SER A 422 -7.50 -4.49 0.38
C SER A 422 -7.49 -5.62 -0.65
N ILE A 423 -8.68 -6.10 -1.03
CA ILE A 423 -8.88 -7.20 -1.97
C ILE A 423 -9.58 -6.63 -3.20
N PRO A 424 -9.17 -6.98 -4.44
CA PRO A 424 -9.89 -6.60 -5.65
C PRO A 424 -11.34 -7.09 -5.60
N ALA A 425 -12.31 -6.18 -5.81
CA ALA A 425 -13.74 -6.48 -5.66
C ALA A 425 -14.53 -6.43 -6.97
N GLY A 426 -13.96 -5.86 -8.01
CA GLY A 426 -14.62 -5.65 -9.30
C GLY A 426 -14.31 -4.27 -9.87
N PHE A 427 -15.22 -3.74 -10.68
CA PHE A 427 -15.00 -2.52 -11.44
C PHE A 427 -16.22 -1.60 -11.41
N VAL A 428 -15.98 -0.30 -11.41
CA VAL A 428 -16.95 0.75 -11.69
C VAL A 428 -16.37 1.64 -12.80
N ASP A 429 -17.09 1.83 -13.89
CA ASP A 429 -16.67 2.59 -15.08
C ASP A 429 -15.28 2.15 -15.63
N GLY A 430 -14.98 0.86 -15.59
CA GLY A 430 -13.70 0.29 -16.04
C GLY A 430 -12.52 0.49 -15.08
N LEU A 431 -12.73 1.09 -13.93
CA LEU A 431 -11.73 1.30 -12.89
C LEU A 431 -11.94 0.32 -11.72
N PRO A 432 -10.86 -0.27 -11.16
CA PRO A 432 -10.96 -1.21 -10.06
C PRO A 432 -11.56 -0.61 -8.79
N VAL A 433 -12.19 -1.47 -8.01
CA VAL A 433 -12.73 -1.20 -6.68
C VAL A 433 -12.15 -2.20 -5.69
N GLY A 434 -11.75 -1.74 -4.50
CA GLY A 434 -11.19 -2.57 -3.43
C GLY A 434 -12.16 -2.76 -2.26
N LEU A 435 -12.32 -4.02 -1.80
CA LEU A 435 -12.93 -4.38 -0.53
C LEU A 435 -11.86 -4.39 0.56
N GLN A 436 -12.07 -3.66 1.65
CA GLN A 436 -11.17 -3.67 2.79
C GLN A 436 -11.72 -4.55 3.91
N ILE A 437 -10.85 -5.38 4.49
CA ILE A 437 -11.15 -6.16 5.70
C ILE A 437 -10.11 -5.83 6.76
N MET A 438 -10.57 -5.41 7.93
CA MET A 438 -9.73 -5.19 9.11
C MET A 438 -9.86 -6.37 10.05
N GLY A 439 -8.76 -6.83 10.64
CA GLY A 439 -8.71 -7.90 11.63
C GLY A 439 -8.14 -7.42 12.96
N ARG A 440 -8.15 -8.30 13.96
CA ARG A 440 -7.49 -8.05 15.24
C ARG A 440 -5.98 -8.06 15.08
N HIS A 441 -5.27 -7.46 16.03
CA HIS A 441 -3.81 -7.53 16.06
C HIS A 441 -3.31 -8.96 15.93
N HIS A 442 -2.31 -9.19 15.10
CA HIS A 442 -1.64 -10.47 14.86
C HIS A 442 -2.47 -11.51 14.08
N GLU A 443 -3.64 -11.16 13.54
CA GLU A 443 -4.51 -12.08 12.79
C GLU A 443 -4.40 -11.89 11.26
N GLU A 444 -3.26 -11.42 10.76
CA GLU A 444 -3.03 -11.20 9.32
C GLU A 444 -3.27 -12.47 8.48
N GLN A 445 -2.94 -13.65 9.01
CA GLN A 445 -3.12 -14.92 8.28
C GLN A 445 -4.59 -15.23 8.02
N LEU A 446 -5.51 -14.84 8.92
CA LEU A 446 -6.95 -14.96 8.68
C LEU A 446 -7.42 -14.03 7.56
N LEU A 447 -6.82 -12.82 7.45
CA LEU A 447 -7.11 -11.90 6.36
C LEU A 447 -6.62 -12.45 5.02
N LEU A 448 -5.46 -13.10 4.99
CA LEU A 448 -4.95 -13.78 3.80
C LEU A 448 -5.83 -14.96 3.40
N ASP A 449 -6.36 -15.74 4.34
CA ASP A 449 -7.26 -16.85 4.05
C ASP A 449 -8.61 -16.37 3.49
N LEU A 450 -9.15 -15.24 4.00
CA LEU A 450 -10.32 -14.59 3.41
C LEU A 450 -10.04 -14.12 1.96
N ALA A 451 -8.87 -13.50 1.74
CA ALA A 451 -8.47 -13.07 0.41
C ALA A 451 -8.26 -14.27 -0.55
N LEU A 452 -7.70 -15.38 -0.06
CA LEU A 452 -7.50 -16.61 -0.83
C LEU A 452 -8.84 -17.24 -1.28
N LEU A 453 -9.87 -17.20 -0.46
CA LEU A 453 -11.21 -17.63 -0.85
C LEU A 453 -11.74 -16.79 -2.02
N VAL A 454 -11.57 -15.47 -1.95
CA VAL A 454 -11.96 -14.58 -3.05
C VAL A 454 -11.13 -14.84 -4.30
N GLU A 455 -9.80 -14.94 -4.18
CA GLU A 455 -8.89 -15.20 -5.31
C GLU A 455 -9.27 -16.49 -6.05
N ARG A 456 -9.61 -17.54 -5.33
CA ARG A 456 -9.96 -18.83 -5.88
C ARG A 456 -11.33 -18.84 -6.54
N ASP A 457 -12.35 -18.25 -5.88
CA ASP A 457 -13.73 -18.35 -6.32
C ASP A 457 -14.13 -17.24 -7.32
N ARG A 458 -13.47 -16.09 -7.22
CA ARG A 458 -13.66 -14.92 -8.09
C ARG A 458 -12.30 -14.30 -8.46
N PRO A 459 -11.49 -15.02 -9.27
CA PRO A 459 -10.15 -14.56 -9.63
C PRO A 459 -10.21 -13.21 -10.34
N TRP A 460 -9.30 -12.34 -9.93
CA TRP A 460 -9.14 -11.01 -10.53
C TRP A 460 -8.02 -11.00 -11.58
N PRO A 461 -8.05 -10.06 -12.55
CA PRO A 461 -6.94 -9.87 -13.48
C PRO A 461 -5.65 -9.54 -12.75
N LEU A 462 -4.56 -10.24 -13.06
CA LEU A 462 -3.25 -10.01 -12.43
C LEU A 462 -2.57 -8.74 -12.95
N THR A 463 -2.93 -8.30 -14.15
CA THR A 463 -2.46 -7.06 -14.77
C THR A 463 -3.61 -6.36 -15.48
N ALA A 464 -3.50 -5.05 -15.66
CA ALA A 464 -4.42 -4.31 -16.50
C ALA A 464 -4.38 -4.84 -17.93
N VAL A 465 -5.56 -5.15 -18.50
CA VAL A 465 -5.65 -5.60 -19.88
C VAL A 465 -5.44 -4.36 -20.76
N THR A 466 -4.28 -4.24 -21.38
CA THR A 466 -4.11 -3.32 -22.49
C THR A 466 -4.98 -3.80 -23.65
N THR A 467 -6.19 -3.25 -23.78
CA THR A 467 -6.91 -3.32 -25.04
C THR A 467 -6.09 -2.49 -26.05
N ASN A 468 -5.20 -3.17 -26.78
CA ASN A 468 -4.68 -2.59 -28.02
C ASN A 468 -5.89 -2.36 -28.93
N ASN A 469 -6.39 -1.12 -28.97
CA ASN A 469 -7.28 -0.63 -30.02
C ASN A 469 -6.45 -0.29 -31.27
#